data_4ba516541ea4a1a667242f0c6e310739
#
_entry.id   4ba516541ea4a1a667242f0c6e310739
#
_cell.length_a   1.000
_cell.length_b   1.000
_cell.length_c   1.000
_cell.angle_alpha   90.00
_cell.angle_beta   90.00
_cell.angle_gamma   90.00
#
_symmetry.space_group_name_H-M   'P 1'
#
loop_
_entity.id
_entity.type
_entity.pdbx_description
1 polymer ?
#
loop_
_entity_poly.entity_id
_entity_poly.type
_entity_poly.pdbx_seq_one_letter_code
_entity_poly.pdbx_strand_id
1 'polypeptide(L)'
;MPMIEVPWRRAVVSIDQFSRKDIAEIFDLADTLAGTTRLPLAGRMLANLFYEPSTRTSSSFFAAMTRLGGSVIPINEVNYSSVTKGETLEDTVRTLECYADAIVLRHYDNDAAERAARVCTVPVINAGNGTGEHPTQALLDLYTIRKERGGIDGLTVTMMGDLRYGRTVHSLTKLLRLYGAKMRFVSPEGLRMPAEYLQPGDTEHVDLGAAIHDTDVLYVTRVQKERIPGAIAIDFSYSVTPADMQRARGDMVLMHPLPRVGEIPTELDSDPRAAYFRQMRYGLHVRMALLVAMLARPGTY
;
A
#
# COMPACT_ATOMS: atom_id res chain seq x y z
N MET A 1 21.33 5.67 -9.00
CA MET A 1 21.26 4.75 -10.16
C MET A 1 20.03 5.15 -10.97
N PRO A 2 20.06 5.16 -12.31
CA PRO A 2 18.88 5.43 -13.10
C PRO A 2 17.80 4.38 -12.78
N MET A 3 16.56 4.84 -12.52
CA MET A 3 15.40 3.95 -12.36
C MET A 3 15.26 3.08 -13.61
N ILE A 4 15.00 1.80 -13.43
CA ILE A 4 14.74 0.91 -14.56
C ILE A 4 13.38 1.26 -15.10
N GLU A 5 13.29 1.71 -16.35
CA GLU A 5 12.03 1.83 -17.07
C GLU A 5 11.48 0.44 -17.41
N VAL A 6 11.00 -0.27 -16.40
CA VAL A 6 10.30 -1.56 -16.60
C VAL A 6 8.80 -1.27 -16.62
N PRO A 7 8.08 -1.69 -17.67
CA PRO A 7 6.63 -1.57 -17.71
C PRO A 7 6.01 -2.24 -16.47
N TRP A 8 5.06 -1.57 -15.82
CA TRP A 8 4.45 -2.07 -14.58
C TRP A 8 3.79 -3.45 -14.75
N ARG A 9 3.37 -3.84 -15.96
CA ARG A 9 2.86 -5.18 -16.25
C ARG A 9 3.93 -6.27 -16.13
N ARG A 10 5.20 -5.92 -16.20
CA ARG A 10 6.32 -6.84 -15.98
C ARG A 10 6.82 -6.81 -14.54
N ALA A 11 6.84 -5.66 -13.90
CA ALA A 11 7.23 -5.54 -12.50
C ALA A 11 6.61 -4.29 -11.86
N VAL A 12 5.98 -4.45 -10.72
CA VAL A 12 5.49 -3.35 -9.88
C VAL A 12 6.50 -3.11 -8.77
N VAL A 13 7.48 -2.25 -8.99
CA VAL A 13 8.58 -1.97 -8.05
C VAL A 13 8.46 -0.61 -7.38
N SER A 14 7.93 0.39 -8.09
CA SER A 14 7.74 1.76 -7.60
C SER A 14 6.40 2.31 -8.04
N ILE A 15 5.87 3.26 -7.26
CA ILE A 15 4.63 3.97 -7.62
C ILE A 15 4.84 4.95 -8.78
N ASP A 16 6.07 5.39 -9.01
CA ASP A 16 6.43 6.31 -10.08
C ASP A 16 6.28 5.69 -11.49
N GLN A 17 6.07 4.37 -11.58
CA GLN A 17 5.79 3.67 -12.84
C GLN A 17 4.38 3.91 -13.39
N PHE A 18 3.46 4.47 -12.59
CA PHE A 18 2.04 4.55 -12.94
C PHE A 18 1.63 5.93 -13.42
N SER A 19 1.08 5.99 -14.62
CA SER A 19 0.30 7.15 -15.08
C SER A 19 -1.16 7.09 -14.58
N ARG A 20 -1.88 8.20 -14.67
CA ARG A 20 -3.34 8.24 -14.40
C ARG A 20 -4.11 7.21 -15.24
N LYS A 21 -3.66 6.96 -16.47
CA LYS A 21 -4.27 5.98 -17.37
C LYS A 21 -4.08 4.57 -16.84
N ASP A 22 -2.87 4.21 -16.42
CA ASP A 22 -2.58 2.88 -15.85
C ASP A 22 -3.39 2.64 -14.58
N ILE A 23 -3.50 3.66 -13.73
CA ILE A 23 -4.29 3.61 -12.50
C ILE A 23 -5.78 3.39 -12.82
N ALA A 24 -6.31 4.09 -13.82
CA ALA A 24 -7.71 3.92 -14.25
C ALA A 24 -7.95 2.49 -14.76
N GLU A 25 -7.08 1.96 -15.61
CA GLU A 25 -7.17 0.58 -16.10
C GLU A 25 -7.18 -0.45 -14.96
N ILE A 26 -6.29 -0.29 -13.96
CA ILE A 26 -6.22 -1.18 -12.79
C ILE A 26 -7.52 -1.09 -11.98
N PHE A 27 -8.06 0.11 -11.80
CA PHE A 27 -9.26 0.34 -11.00
C PHE A 27 -10.53 -0.20 -11.68
N ASP A 28 -10.65 -0.04 -12.99
CA ASP A 28 -11.79 -0.58 -13.75
C ASP A 28 -11.75 -2.11 -13.78
N LEU A 29 -10.53 -2.68 -13.87
CA LEU A 29 -10.34 -4.11 -13.74
C LEU A 29 -10.68 -4.60 -12.32
N ALA A 30 -10.32 -3.85 -11.28
CA ALA A 30 -10.67 -4.16 -9.89
C ALA A 30 -12.19 -4.12 -9.67
N ASP A 31 -12.91 -3.17 -10.27
CA ASP A 31 -14.37 -3.12 -10.24
C ASP A 31 -14.98 -4.35 -10.93
N THR A 32 -14.45 -4.74 -12.10
CA THR A 32 -14.91 -5.91 -12.86
C THR A 32 -14.70 -7.21 -12.06
N LEU A 33 -13.58 -7.31 -11.35
CA LEU A 33 -13.20 -8.53 -10.62
C LEU A 33 -13.84 -8.62 -9.23
N ALA A 34 -14.42 -7.55 -8.70
CA ALA A 34 -14.96 -7.51 -7.33
C ALA A 34 -16.05 -8.55 -7.06
N GLY A 35 -16.83 -8.92 -8.07
CA GLY A 35 -17.89 -9.97 -7.99
C GLY A 35 -17.67 -11.15 -8.93
N THR A 36 -16.47 -11.30 -9.48
CA THR A 36 -16.22 -12.35 -10.48
C THR A 36 -16.26 -13.76 -9.89
N THR A 37 -16.84 -14.67 -10.64
CA THR A 37 -16.75 -16.12 -10.41
C THR A 37 -15.81 -16.79 -11.41
N ARG A 38 -15.23 -16.02 -12.35
CA ARG A 38 -14.27 -16.52 -13.32
C ARG A 38 -12.93 -16.82 -12.65
N LEU A 39 -12.19 -17.77 -13.23
CA LEU A 39 -10.89 -18.24 -12.74
C LEU A 39 -9.78 -17.94 -13.78
N PRO A 40 -9.51 -16.65 -14.09
CA PRO A 40 -8.60 -16.26 -15.18
C PRO A 40 -7.15 -16.69 -14.95
N LEU A 41 -6.78 -17.07 -13.74
CA LEU A 41 -5.44 -17.54 -13.38
C LEU A 41 -5.40 -19.03 -13.02
N ALA A 42 -6.37 -19.82 -13.49
CA ALA A 42 -6.34 -21.27 -13.30
C ALA A 42 -5.03 -21.87 -13.83
N GLY A 43 -4.37 -22.67 -12.99
CA GLY A 43 -3.08 -23.30 -13.30
C GLY A 43 -1.86 -22.38 -13.14
N ARG A 44 -2.04 -21.11 -12.72
CA ARG A 44 -0.93 -20.21 -12.39
C ARG A 44 -0.49 -20.37 -10.95
N MET A 45 0.80 -20.11 -10.69
CA MET A 45 1.43 -20.19 -9.37
C MET A 45 2.02 -18.84 -8.97
N LEU A 46 1.76 -18.39 -7.75
CA LEU A 46 2.34 -17.18 -7.15
C LEU A 46 3.30 -17.56 -6.03
N ALA A 47 4.53 -17.08 -6.05
CA ALA A 47 5.41 -17.15 -4.88
C ALA A 47 5.20 -15.90 -4.01
N ASN A 48 4.81 -16.10 -2.73
CA ASN A 48 4.69 -15.07 -1.71
C ASN A 48 5.95 -15.09 -0.82
N LEU A 49 6.95 -14.26 -1.17
CA LEU A 49 8.26 -14.22 -0.50
C LEU A 49 8.35 -13.02 0.45
N PHE A 50 8.25 -13.27 1.75
CA PHE A 50 8.19 -12.24 2.79
C PHE A 50 9.33 -12.40 3.79
N TYR A 51 10.30 -11.48 3.71
CA TYR A 51 11.43 -11.36 4.66
C TYR A 51 11.04 -10.59 5.93
N GLU A 52 9.99 -9.76 5.86
CA GLU A 52 9.40 -9.10 7.03
C GLU A 52 8.00 -9.66 7.31
N PRO A 53 7.60 -9.82 8.58
CA PRO A 53 6.24 -10.27 8.92
C PRO A 53 5.15 -9.38 8.31
N SER A 54 4.15 -9.98 7.69
CA SER A 54 3.03 -9.26 7.09
C SER A 54 1.78 -10.12 6.96
N THR A 55 0.92 -10.10 7.97
CA THR A 55 -0.33 -10.84 7.93
C THR A 55 -1.26 -10.33 6.82
N ARG A 56 -1.49 -9.03 6.74
CA ARG A 56 -2.47 -8.44 5.80
C ARG A 56 -2.07 -8.57 4.34
N THR A 57 -0.85 -8.13 3.99
CA THR A 57 -0.41 -8.11 2.59
C THR A 57 -0.24 -9.53 2.06
N SER A 58 0.41 -10.41 2.82
CA SER A 58 0.59 -11.81 2.45
C SER A 58 -0.75 -12.53 2.27
N SER A 59 -1.65 -12.47 3.28
CA SER A 59 -2.98 -13.09 3.20
C SER A 59 -3.84 -12.51 2.07
N SER A 60 -3.72 -11.22 1.79
CA SER A 60 -4.50 -10.59 0.71
C SER A 60 -4.03 -11.03 -0.68
N PHE A 61 -2.71 -11.18 -0.92
CA PHE A 61 -2.21 -11.75 -2.17
C PHE A 61 -2.55 -13.24 -2.30
N PHE A 62 -2.46 -13.99 -1.19
CA PHE A 62 -2.90 -15.38 -1.14
C PHE A 62 -4.38 -15.48 -1.55
N ALA A 63 -5.26 -14.72 -0.90
CA ALA A 63 -6.69 -14.71 -1.19
C ALA A 63 -6.99 -14.24 -2.62
N ALA A 64 -6.27 -13.23 -3.14
CA ALA A 64 -6.43 -12.73 -4.50
C ALA A 64 -6.11 -13.81 -5.52
N MET A 65 -4.96 -14.47 -5.39
CA MET A 65 -4.53 -15.53 -6.31
C MET A 65 -5.48 -16.72 -6.28
N THR A 66 -5.88 -17.18 -5.08
CA THR A 66 -6.80 -18.31 -4.90
C THR A 66 -8.19 -18.01 -5.49
N ARG A 67 -8.73 -16.80 -5.30
CA ARG A 67 -10.02 -16.40 -5.89
C ARG A 67 -10.01 -16.34 -7.41
N LEU A 68 -8.84 -16.12 -7.99
CA LEU A 68 -8.64 -16.13 -9.45
C LEU A 68 -8.33 -17.52 -10.01
N GLY A 69 -8.34 -18.57 -9.19
CA GLY A 69 -8.13 -19.97 -9.57
C GLY A 69 -6.67 -20.40 -9.58
N GLY A 70 -5.75 -19.55 -9.18
CA GLY A 70 -4.33 -19.89 -9.05
C GLY A 70 -3.98 -20.49 -7.68
N SER A 71 -2.72 -20.90 -7.55
CA SER A 71 -2.14 -21.45 -6.32
C SER A 71 -1.02 -20.55 -5.79
N VAL A 72 -0.65 -20.72 -4.52
CA VAL A 72 0.37 -19.89 -3.85
C VAL A 72 1.40 -20.76 -3.14
N ILE A 73 2.68 -20.43 -3.32
CA ILE A 73 3.79 -20.92 -2.51
C ILE A 73 4.03 -19.86 -1.42
N PRO A 74 3.60 -20.07 -0.16
CA PRO A 74 3.80 -19.11 0.91
C PRO A 74 5.18 -19.29 1.55
N ILE A 75 5.99 -18.23 1.57
CA ILE A 75 7.30 -18.17 2.23
C ILE A 75 7.27 -16.96 3.17
N ASN A 76 6.66 -17.14 4.35
CA ASN A 76 6.42 -16.05 5.31
C ASN A 76 7.43 -16.04 6.48
N GLU A 77 8.29 -17.04 6.56
CA GLU A 77 9.29 -17.20 7.61
C GLU A 77 10.64 -17.57 6.99
N VAL A 78 11.32 -16.54 6.47
CA VAL A 78 12.61 -16.71 5.80
C VAL A 78 13.68 -17.32 6.72
N ASN A 79 13.52 -17.16 8.05
CA ASN A 79 14.42 -17.76 9.05
C ASN A 79 14.47 -19.30 9.03
N TYR A 80 13.55 -19.95 8.34
CA TYR A 80 13.55 -21.41 8.13
C TYR A 80 13.90 -21.80 6.68
N SER A 81 14.33 -20.84 5.87
CA SER A 81 14.70 -21.06 4.46
C SER A 81 16.21 -21.14 4.26
N SER A 82 16.64 -21.40 3.01
CA SER A 82 18.05 -21.41 2.61
C SER A 82 18.77 -20.07 2.82
N VAL A 83 18.04 -18.98 2.99
CA VAL A 83 18.59 -17.66 3.32
C VAL A 83 19.43 -17.69 4.60
N THR A 84 19.05 -18.50 5.60
CA THR A 84 19.83 -18.68 6.82
C THR A 84 21.20 -19.35 6.58
N LYS A 85 21.38 -19.97 5.41
CA LYS A 85 22.65 -20.58 4.97
C LYS A 85 23.49 -19.62 4.13
N GLY A 86 23.04 -18.35 3.95
CA GLY A 86 23.75 -17.34 3.16
C GLY A 86 23.31 -17.26 1.69
N GLU A 87 22.16 -17.83 1.31
CA GLU A 87 21.62 -17.67 -0.05
C GLU A 87 21.28 -16.20 -0.33
N THR A 88 21.68 -15.73 -1.50
CA THR A 88 21.41 -14.35 -1.94
C THR A 88 19.93 -14.17 -2.34
N LEU A 89 19.42 -12.92 -2.29
CA LEU A 89 18.10 -12.61 -2.81
C LEU A 89 17.96 -13.03 -4.28
N GLU A 90 18.97 -12.76 -5.08
CA GLU A 90 19.02 -13.06 -6.49
C GLU A 90 18.91 -14.56 -6.79
N ASP A 91 19.58 -15.38 -6.00
CA ASP A 91 19.50 -16.85 -6.15
C ASP A 91 18.13 -17.38 -5.67
N THR A 92 17.61 -16.83 -4.57
CA THR A 92 16.28 -17.18 -4.07
C THR A 92 15.20 -16.89 -5.12
N VAL A 93 15.19 -15.69 -5.73
CA VAL A 93 14.15 -15.34 -6.71
C VAL A 93 14.31 -16.11 -8.02
N ARG A 94 15.54 -16.39 -8.47
CA ARG A 94 15.80 -17.27 -9.63
C ARG A 94 15.36 -18.71 -9.39
N THR A 95 15.51 -19.20 -8.17
CA THR A 95 14.99 -20.53 -7.79
C THR A 95 13.47 -20.53 -7.83
N LEU A 96 12.81 -19.49 -7.29
CA LEU A 96 11.36 -19.39 -7.24
C LEU A 96 10.73 -19.19 -8.62
N GLU A 97 11.38 -18.49 -9.55
CA GLU A 97 10.87 -18.35 -10.92
C GLU A 97 10.80 -19.67 -11.69
N CYS A 98 11.54 -20.72 -11.25
CA CYS A 98 11.40 -22.05 -11.82
C CYS A 98 10.09 -22.76 -11.41
N TYR A 99 9.42 -22.25 -10.36
CA TYR A 99 8.23 -22.88 -9.77
C TYR A 99 6.99 -21.99 -9.86
N ALA A 100 7.15 -20.68 -10.05
CA ALA A 100 6.07 -19.71 -9.99
C ALA A 100 6.02 -18.82 -11.25
N ASP A 101 4.80 -18.37 -11.61
CA ASP A 101 4.56 -17.46 -12.72
C ASP A 101 4.73 -15.99 -12.31
N ALA A 102 4.75 -15.68 -11.01
CA ALA A 102 5.06 -14.34 -10.45
C ALA A 102 5.57 -14.45 -9.02
N ILE A 103 6.27 -13.40 -8.57
CA ILE A 103 6.81 -13.30 -7.21
C ILE A 103 6.29 -12.02 -6.56
N VAL A 104 5.66 -12.14 -5.40
CA VAL A 104 5.37 -11.03 -4.49
C VAL A 104 6.47 -10.98 -3.46
N LEU A 105 7.23 -9.88 -3.45
CA LEU A 105 8.41 -9.71 -2.59
C LEU A 105 8.17 -8.63 -1.53
N ARG A 106 8.39 -8.96 -0.27
CA ARG A 106 8.55 -8.01 0.83
C ARG A 106 9.91 -8.18 1.49
N HIS A 107 10.70 -7.10 1.52
CA HIS A 107 12.07 -7.14 1.99
C HIS A 107 12.42 -5.93 2.86
N TYR A 108 13.46 -6.05 3.70
CA TYR A 108 13.97 -4.95 4.51
C TYR A 108 14.87 -3.97 3.74
N ASP A 109 15.50 -4.38 2.63
CA ASP A 109 16.32 -3.51 1.77
C ASP A 109 15.42 -2.68 0.83
N ASN A 110 15.75 -1.40 0.67
CA ASN A 110 14.98 -0.48 -0.16
C ASN A 110 15.06 -0.80 -1.66
N ASP A 111 16.12 -1.43 -2.14
CA ASP A 111 16.36 -1.76 -3.55
C ASP A 111 16.00 -3.22 -3.92
N ALA A 112 15.57 -4.03 -2.96
CA ALA A 112 15.37 -5.46 -3.13
C ALA A 112 14.40 -5.81 -4.27
N ALA A 113 13.29 -5.08 -4.40
CA ALA A 113 12.29 -5.33 -5.45
C ALA A 113 12.85 -5.04 -6.86
N GLU A 114 13.66 -4.00 -6.99
CA GLU A 114 14.34 -3.67 -8.25
C GLU A 114 15.41 -4.71 -8.60
N ARG A 115 16.22 -5.14 -7.61
CA ARG A 115 17.22 -6.19 -7.79
C ARG A 115 16.57 -7.48 -8.25
N ALA A 116 15.48 -7.91 -7.60
CA ALA A 116 14.71 -9.06 -7.99
C ALA A 116 14.17 -8.94 -9.43
N ALA A 117 13.56 -7.79 -9.77
CA ALA A 117 13.00 -7.55 -11.10
C ALA A 117 14.05 -7.54 -12.23
N ARG A 118 15.32 -7.24 -11.91
CA ARG A 118 16.42 -7.27 -12.88
C ARG A 118 16.83 -8.69 -13.25
N VAL A 119 16.76 -9.63 -12.32
CA VAL A 119 17.28 -10.99 -12.51
C VAL A 119 16.19 -12.00 -12.84
N CYS A 120 14.92 -11.71 -12.52
CA CYS A 120 13.78 -12.57 -12.83
C CYS A 120 13.23 -12.35 -14.24
N THR A 121 12.78 -13.43 -14.86
CA THR A 121 12.01 -13.41 -16.11
C THR A 121 10.50 -13.31 -15.85
N VAL A 122 10.05 -13.76 -14.68
CA VAL A 122 8.65 -13.67 -14.25
C VAL A 122 8.36 -12.33 -13.58
N PRO A 123 7.10 -11.86 -13.57
CA PRO A 123 6.71 -10.63 -12.90
C PRO A 123 7.06 -10.60 -11.41
N VAL A 124 7.55 -9.43 -10.95
CA VAL A 124 7.85 -9.15 -9.54
C VAL A 124 6.95 -8.02 -9.02
N ILE A 125 6.35 -8.22 -7.85
CA ILE A 125 5.50 -7.23 -7.19
C ILE A 125 6.09 -6.84 -5.84
N ASN A 126 6.42 -5.57 -5.67
CA ASN A 126 6.86 -5.00 -4.40
C ASN A 126 5.70 -4.93 -3.39
N ALA A 127 5.77 -5.74 -2.35
CA ALA A 127 4.83 -5.77 -1.22
C ALA A 127 5.34 -4.98 0.00
N GLY A 128 6.27 -4.07 -0.24
CA GLY A 128 6.91 -3.18 0.74
C GLY A 128 8.39 -3.49 0.93
N ASN A 129 9.25 -2.48 0.73
CA ASN A 129 10.69 -2.56 0.89
C ASN A 129 11.16 -1.52 1.92
N GLY A 130 11.80 -1.95 2.98
CA GLY A 130 12.39 -1.10 4.02
C GLY A 130 11.54 0.11 4.41
N THR A 131 12.14 1.31 4.35
CA THR A 131 11.47 2.61 4.49
C THR A 131 11.06 3.22 3.14
N GLY A 132 11.31 2.54 2.02
CA GLY A 132 11.10 3.03 0.66
C GLY A 132 9.62 3.12 0.27
N GLU A 133 9.14 2.14 -0.48
CA GLU A 133 7.79 2.19 -1.05
C GLU A 133 6.91 0.98 -0.69
N HIS A 134 5.62 1.16 -0.84
CA HIS A 134 4.62 0.08 -0.84
C HIS A 134 3.59 0.33 -1.94
N PRO A 135 3.95 0.10 -3.23
CA PRO A 135 3.12 0.49 -4.37
C PRO A 135 1.69 -0.06 -4.31
N THR A 136 1.55 -1.34 -3.95
CA THR A 136 0.23 -1.96 -3.90
C THR A 136 -0.64 -1.43 -2.75
N GLN A 137 -0.03 -0.88 -1.69
CA GLN A 137 -0.77 -0.19 -0.63
C GLN A 137 -1.27 1.17 -1.14
N ALA A 138 -0.40 1.96 -1.78
CA ALA A 138 -0.81 3.27 -2.30
C ALA A 138 -1.92 3.15 -3.36
N LEU A 139 -1.85 2.14 -4.24
CA LEU A 139 -2.91 1.87 -5.22
C LEU A 139 -4.24 1.51 -4.55
N LEU A 140 -4.24 0.62 -3.55
CA LEU A 140 -5.49 0.26 -2.86
C LEU A 140 -6.05 1.41 -2.02
N ASP A 141 -5.20 2.25 -1.46
CA ASP A 141 -5.60 3.44 -0.71
C ASP A 141 -6.27 4.45 -1.65
N LEU A 142 -5.66 4.70 -2.80
CA LEU A 142 -6.22 5.58 -3.83
C LEU A 142 -7.54 5.02 -4.40
N TYR A 143 -7.62 3.69 -4.61
CA TYR A 143 -8.86 3.04 -5.02
C TYR A 143 -9.96 3.17 -3.96
N THR A 144 -9.59 3.05 -2.68
CA THR A 144 -10.52 3.27 -1.56
C THR A 144 -11.08 4.69 -1.60
N ILE A 145 -10.23 5.70 -1.79
CA ILE A 145 -10.66 7.10 -1.94
C ILE A 145 -11.65 7.24 -3.10
N ARG A 146 -11.34 6.66 -4.28
CA ARG A 146 -12.26 6.68 -5.42
C ARG A 146 -13.62 6.06 -5.08
N LYS A 147 -13.63 4.92 -4.38
CA LYS A 147 -14.88 4.20 -4.03
C LYS A 147 -15.71 4.93 -2.98
N GLU A 148 -15.09 5.54 -2.01
CA GLU A 148 -15.77 6.20 -0.88
C GLU A 148 -16.19 7.65 -1.21
N ARG A 149 -15.43 8.34 -2.08
CA ARG A 149 -15.68 9.76 -2.47
C ARG A 149 -16.33 9.93 -3.86
N GLY A 150 -16.37 8.87 -4.66
CA GLY A 150 -16.83 8.94 -6.05
C GLY A 150 -15.83 9.55 -7.03
N GLY A 151 -14.68 10.02 -6.56
CA GLY A 151 -13.60 10.64 -7.36
C GLY A 151 -12.37 10.90 -6.53
N ILE A 152 -11.31 11.42 -7.17
CA ILE A 152 -10.02 11.67 -6.50
C ILE A 152 -9.57 13.13 -6.72
N ASP A 153 -9.94 13.72 -7.86
CA ASP A 153 -9.41 15.01 -8.31
C ASP A 153 -9.73 16.15 -7.32
N GLY A 154 -8.70 16.89 -6.95
CA GLY A 154 -8.80 18.12 -6.16
C GLY A 154 -9.23 17.97 -4.70
N LEU A 155 -9.31 16.75 -4.18
CA LEU A 155 -9.67 16.49 -2.77
C LEU A 155 -8.65 17.10 -1.81
N THR A 156 -9.12 17.48 -0.62
CA THR A 156 -8.27 17.84 0.51
C THR A 156 -8.00 16.58 1.33
N VAL A 157 -6.75 16.13 1.33
CA VAL A 157 -6.30 14.92 2.04
C VAL A 157 -5.40 15.30 3.20
N THR A 158 -5.81 14.94 4.40
CA THR A 158 -5.02 15.11 5.61
C THR A 158 -4.36 13.78 5.99
N MET A 159 -3.04 13.76 6.06
CA MET A 159 -2.26 12.62 6.55
C MET A 159 -1.81 12.87 7.98
N MET A 160 -2.07 11.93 8.89
CA MET A 160 -1.79 12.08 10.31
C MET A 160 -0.99 10.91 10.87
N GLY A 161 0.02 11.21 11.70
CA GLY A 161 0.80 10.23 12.46
C GLY A 161 2.28 10.25 12.16
N ASP A 162 2.90 9.07 11.94
CA ASP A 162 4.31 8.97 11.55
C ASP A 162 4.45 9.20 10.05
N LEU A 163 4.76 10.43 9.69
CA LEU A 163 4.94 10.83 8.27
C LEU A 163 6.40 10.71 7.83
N ARG A 164 7.33 10.53 8.78
CA ARG A 164 8.77 10.45 8.48
C ARG A 164 9.21 9.07 8.04
N TYR A 165 8.75 8.01 8.73
CA TYR A 165 9.15 6.62 8.47
C TYR A 165 8.05 5.81 7.80
N GLY A 166 6.91 6.45 7.54
CA GLY A 166 5.71 5.84 6.99
C GLY A 166 5.75 5.66 5.46
N ARG A 167 6.36 4.59 4.93
CA ARG A 167 6.39 4.32 3.48
C ARG A 167 5.02 4.37 2.79
N THR A 168 3.92 4.10 3.51
CA THR A 168 2.57 4.16 2.95
C THR A 168 2.13 5.59 2.64
N VAL A 169 2.44 6.54 3.52
CA VAL A 169 2.13 7.95 3.29
C VAL A 169 2.99 8.56 2.18
N HIS A 170 4.26 8.14 2.06
CA HIS A 170 5.14 8.57 0.98
C HIS A 170 4.59 8.16 -0.39
N SER A 171 4.32 6.86 -0.57
CA SER A 171 3.80 6.34 -1.83
C SER A 171 2.42 6.91 -2.17
N LEU A 172 1.52 7.06 -1.18
CA LEU A 172 0.19 7.62 -1.41
C LEU A 172 0.25 9.11 -1.76
N THR A 173 1.15 9.89 -1.13
CA THR A 173 1.35 11.31 -1.46
C THR A 173 1.71 11.48 -2.93
N LYS A 174 2.66 10.70 -3.45
CA LYS A 174 3.03 10.74 -4.88
C LYS A 174 1.83 10.49 -5.80
N LEU A 175 0.98 9.49 -5.52
CA LEU A 175 -0.20 9.21 -6.31
C LEU A 175 -1.24 10.34 -6.25
N LEU A 176 -1.51 10.88 -5.06
CA LEU A 176 -2.47 11.96 -4.88
C LEU A 176 -2.06 13.23 -5.64
N ARG A 177 -0.74 13.47 -5.79
CA ARG A 177 -0.22 14.57 -6.63
C ARG A 177 -0.67 14.48 -8.08
N LEU A 178 -0.75 13.27 -8.64
CA LEU A 178 -1.25 13.08 -10.01
C LEU A 178 -2.69 13.58 -10.20
N TYR A 179 -3.46 13.65 -9.10
CA TYR A 179 -4.87 14.07 -9.10
C TYR A 179 -5.08 15.49 -8.54
N GLY A 180 -3.99 16.24 -8.34
CA GLY A 180 -4.09 17.62 -7.85
C GLY A 180 -4.69 17.74 -6.45
N ALA A 181 -4.55 16.72 -5.61
CA ALA A 181 -5.02 16.74 -4.23
C ALA A 181 -4.27 17.81 -3.41
N LYS A 182 -5.00 18.50 -2.55
CA LYS A 182 -4.46 19.45 -1.57
C LYS A 182 -4.02 18.67 -0.34
N MET A 183 -2.73 18.73 -0.01
CA MET A 183 -2.17 17.91 1.05
C MET A 183 -2.02 18.70 2.34
N ARG A 184 -2.41 18.07 3.44
CA ARG A 184 -2.18 18.52 4.81
C ARG A 184 -1.49 17.43 5.60
N PHE A 185 -0.51 17.80 6.40
CA PHE A 185 0.30 16.88 7.17
C PHE A 185 0.18 17.23 8.65
N VAL A 186 -0.28 16.27 9.45
CA VAL A 186 -0.46 16.41 10.91
C VAL A 186 0.47 15.44 11.61
N SER A 187 1.49 15.94 12.28
CA SER A 187 2.47 15.09 12.96
C SER A 187 3.22 15.82 14.05
N PRO A 188 3.79 15.10 15.04
CA PRO A 188 4.79 15.67 15.93
C PRO A 188 6.01 16.18 15.14
N GLU A 189 6.74 17.15 15.68
CA GLU A 189 7.93 17.74 15.01
C GLU A 189 8.96 16.69 14.59
N GLY A 190 9.21 15.67 15.40
CA GLY A 190 10.16 14.61 15.09
C GLY A 190 9.71 13.63 13.99
N LEU A 191 8.43 13.66 13.60
CA LEU A 191 7.81 12.73 12.64
C LEU A 191 7.21 13.43 11.42
N ARG A 192 7.64 14.68 11.13
CA ARG A 192 7.18 15.45 9.98
C ARG A 192 7.49 14.75 8.65
N MET A 193 6.67 15.07 7.65
CA MET A 193 6.90 14.62 6.28
C MET A 193 8.27 15.09 5.79
N PRO A 194 9.12 14.22 5.21
CA PRO A 194 10.39 14.64 4.62
C PRO A 194 10.19 15.65 3.50
N ALA A 195 11.12 16.62 3.42
CA ALA A 195 11.01 17.78 2.52
C ALA A 195 10.85 17.40 1.04
N GLU A 196 11.41 16.27 0.63
CA GLU A 196 11.31 15.75 -0.74
C GLU A 196 9.88 15.38 -1.17
N TYR A 197 8.95 15.20 -0.22
CA TYR A 197 7.53 14.93 -0.51
C TYR A 197 6.66 16.19 -0.44
N LEU A 198 7.20 17.30 0.09
CA LEU A 198 6.45 18.55 0.22
C LEU A 198 6.45 19.35 -1.08
N GLN A 199 5.34 20.03 -1.36
CA GLN A 199 5.19 20.93 -2.50
C GLN A 199 4.59 22.29 -2.08
N PRO A 200 4.77 23.34 -2.86
CA PRO A 200 4.11 24.62 -2.61
C PRO A 200 2.59 24.45 -2.52
N GLY A 201 1.99 25.01 -1.46
CA GLY A 201 0.57 24.88 -1.15
C GLY A 201 0.22 23.80 -0.13
N ASP A 202 1.17 22.93 0.24
CA ASP A 202 1.00 22.02 1.37
C ASP A 202 1.02 22.77 2.70
N THR A 203 0.35 22.19 3.69
CA THR A 203 0.38 22.73 5.06
C THR A 203 0.76 21.66 6.05
N GLU A 204 1.58 22.06 7.05
CA GLU A 204 1.98 21.20 8.15
C GLU A 204 1.39 21.70 9.46
N HIS A 205 0.87 20.80 10.27
CA HIS A 205 0.21 21.07 11.55
C HIS A 205 0.69 20.10 12.61
N VAL A 206 0.65 20.52 13.86
CA VAL A 206 0.90 19.67 15.03
C VAL A 206 -0.39 19.21 15.69
N ASP A 207 -1.53 19.80 15.34
CA ASP A 207 -2.86 19.48 15.87
C ASP A 207 -3.85 19.19 14.75
N LEU A 208 -4.60 18.10 14.88
CA LEU A 208 -5.64 17.69 13.93
C LEU A 208 -6.78 18.72 13.87
N GLY A 209 -7.09 19.38 14.99
CA GLY A 209 -8.16 20.36 15.07
C GLY A 209 -8.03 21.51 14.07
N ALA A 210 -6.79 21.89 13.73
CA ALA A 210 -6.52 22.94 12.75
C ALA A 210 -6.77 22.49 11.28
N ALA A 211 -6.83 21.19 11.02
CA ALA A 211 -6.88 20.62 9.67
C ALA A 211 -8.19 19.89 9.33
N ILE A 212 -9.00 19.49 10.32
CA ILE A 212 -10.06 18.49 10.12
C ILE A 212 -11.33 19.04 9.43
N HIS A 213 -11.65 20.32 9.62
CA HIS A 213 -12.97 20.89 9.27
C HIS A 213 -13.38 20.76 7.80
N ASP A 214 -12.42 20.89 6.89
CA ASP A 214 -12.64 20.82 5.42
C ASP A 214 -11.81 19.70 4.78
N THR A 215 -11.43 18.69 5.57
CA THR A 215 -10.77 17.47 5.13
C THR A 215 -11.78 16.53 4.45
N ASP A 216 -11.48 16.11 3.23
CA ASP A 216 -12.26 15.09 2.51
C ASP A 216 -11.84 13.67 2.89
N VAL A 217 -10.54 13.46 3.10
CA VAL A 217 -9.97 12.18 3.48
C VAL A 217 -8.97 12.38 4.62
N LEU A 218 -9.21 11.74 5.74
CA LEU A 218 -8.27 11.66 6.85
C LEU A 218 -7.59 10.28 6.83
N TYR A 219 -6.31 10.26 6.44
CA TYR A 219 -5.48 9.06 6.40
C TYR A 219 -4.58 9.04 7.65
N VAL A 220 -4.88 8.12 8.57
CA VAL A 220 -4.16 7.99 9.84
C VAL A 220 -3.18 6.83 9.75
N THR A 221 -1.97 7.01 10.28
CA THR A 221 -0.97 5.95 10.38
C THR A 221 -0.43 5.83 11.78
N ARG A 222 -0.09 4.62 12.19
CA ARG A 222 0.56 4.37 13.48
C ARG A 222 2.01 4.86 13.47
N VAL A 223 2.54 5.09 14.65
CA VAL A 223 3.97 5.31 14.81
C VAL A 223 4.73 3.99 14.66
N GLN A 224 5.75 4.01 13.81
CA GLN A 224 6.59 2.86 13.51
C GLN A 224 7.81 2.81 14.44
N LYS A 225 7.57 2.54 15.75
CA LYS A 225 8.61 2.52 16.79
C LYS A 225 9.82 1.65 16.42
N GLU A 226 9.57 0.57 15.68
CA GLU A 226 10.59 -0.36 15.19
C GLU A 226 11.55 0.23 14.16
N ARG A 227 11.25 1.42 13.61
CA ARG A 227 12.05 2.12 12.59
C ARG A 227 12.71 3.39 13.10
N ILE A 228 12.38 3.82 14.32
CA ILE A 228 12.93 5.04 14.91
C ILE A 228 14.30 4.70 15.52
N PRO A 229 15.42 5.31 15.07
CA PRO A 229 16.72 5.11 15.67
C PRO A 229 16.76 5.70 17.10
N GLY A 230 17.09 4.89 18.07
CA GLY A 230 17.15 5.29 19.48
C GLY A 230 15.77 5.35 20.13
N ALA A 231 15.72 5.15 21.46
CA ALA A 231 14.48 5.26 22.23
C ALA A 231 14.12 6.74 22.44
N ILE A 232 13.62 7.41 21.43
CA ILE A 232 13.02 8.74 21.60
C ILE A 232 11.66 8.47 22.25
N ALA A 233 11.49 8.91 23.50
CA ALA A 233 10.18 8.98 24.14
C ALA A 233 9.37 10.10 23.46
N ILE A 234 8.78 9.79 22.30
CA ILE A 234 7.81 10.66 21.69
C ILE A 234 6.50 10.35 22.40
N ASP A 235 5.94 11.35 23.07
CA ASP A 235 4.61 11.24 23.68
C ASP A 235 3.57 11.16 22.55
N PHE A 236 3.02 9.96 22.33
CA PHE A 236 2.16 9.67 21.20
C PHE A 236 0.68 9.70 21.59
N SER A 237 0.20 10.83 22.00
CA SER A 237 -1.23 11.08 22.20
C SER A 237 -2.00 11.40 20.89
N TYR A 238 -1.44 11.06 19.73
CA TYR A 238 -2.09 11.27 18.44
C TYR A 238 -3.15 10.19 18.19
N SER A 239 -4.37 10.47 18.59
CA SER A 239 -5.54 9.65 18.29
C SER A 239 -6.66 10.51 17.72
N VAL A 240 -7.41 9.94 16.80
CA VAL A 240 -8.67 10.55 16.32
C VAL A 240 -9.75 10.27 17.36
N THR A 241 -10.34 11.32 17.92
CA THR A 241 -11.37 11.20 18.96
C THR A 241 -12.78 11.32 18.37
N PRO A 242 -13.83 10.89 19.09
CA PRO A 242 -15.23 11.18 18.73
C PRO A 242 -15.49 12.69 18.57
N ALA A 243 -14.83 13.54 19.35
CA ALA A 243 -14.95 14.99 19.25
C ALA A 243 -14.34 15.52 17.94
N ASP A 244 -13.23 14.92 17.46
CA ASP A 244 -12.68 15.25 16.14
C ASP A 244 -13.66 14.86 15.04
N MET A 245 -14.27 13.69 15.13
CA MET A 245 -15.27 13.24 14.16
C MET A 245 -16.51 14.14 14.13
N GLN A 246 -16.92 14.75 15.26
CA GLN A 246 -18.01 15.72 15.30
C GLN A 246 -17.65 17.03 14.55
N ARG A 247 -16.37 17.44 14.57
CA ARG A 247 -15.88 18.63 13.86
C ARG A 247 -15.62 18.39 12.38
N ALA A 248 -15.42 17.14 12.00
CA ALA A 248 -15.18 16.75 10.63
C ALA A 248 -16.45 16.88 9.77
N ARG A 249 -16.26 16.99 8.45
CA ARG A 249 -17.36 16.93 7.48
C ARG A 249 -18.13 15.60 7.62
N GLY A 250 -19.43 15.65 7.39
CA GLY A 250 -20.30 14.46 7.42
C GLY A 250 -19.97 13.41 6.35
N ASP A 251 -19.31 13.84 5.27
CA ASP A 251 -18.89 13.01 4.14
C ASP A 251 -17.36 12.75 4.10
N MET A 252 -16.61 13.12 5.14
CA MET A 252 -15.19 12.79 5.27
C MET A 252 -15.00 11.27 5.32
N VAL A 253 -13.89 10.79 4.80
CA VAL A 253 -13.51 9.36 4.85
C VAL A 253 -12.33 9.19 5.79
N LEU A 254 -12.49 8.35 6.83
CA LEU A 254 -11.43 7.98 7.76
C LEU A 254 -10.78 6.67 7.32
N MET A 255 -9.48 6.72 7.02
CA MET A 255 -8.68 5.59 6.51
C MET A 255 -7.51 5.27 7.43
N HIS A 256 -7.08 4.00 7.40
CA HIS A 256 -5.90 3.52 8.12
C HIS A 256 -5.33 2.25 7.45
N PRO A 257 -4.02 2.15 7.16
CA PRO A 257 -3.44 0.97 6.52
C PRO A 257 -3.38 -0.28 7.42
N LEU A 258 -3.73 -0.12 8.70
CA LEU A 258 -3.67 -1.13 9.76
C LEU A 258 -2.25 -1.77 9.94
N PRO A 259 -1.89 -2.29 11.13
CA PRO A 259 -2.74 -2.34 12.33
C PRO A 259 -2.83 -0.98 13.01
N ARG A 260 -3.96 -0.68 13.63
CA ARG A 260 -4.06 0.44 14.57
C ARG A 260 -3.63 -0.03 15.97
N VAL A 261 -2.99 0.85 16.73
CA VAL A 261 -2.48 0.57 18.08
C VAL A 261 -2.81 1.74 19.02
N GLY A 262 -4.03 2.28 18.91
CA GLY A 262 -4.51 3.41 19.72
C GLY A 262 -4.78 4.70 18.94
N GLU A 263 -4.33 4.81 17.69
CA GLU A 263 -4.54 6.01 16.85
C GLU A 263 -6.01 6.22 16.46
N ILE A 264 -6.77 5.14 16.38
CA ILE A 264 -8.21 5.13 16.14
C ILE A 264 -8.86 4.21 17.18
N PRO A 265 -9.64 4.72 18.13
CA PRO A 265 -10.32 3.91 19.12
C PRO A 265 -11.46 3.09 18.49
N THR A 266 -11.80 1.98 19.15
CA THR A 266 -12.80 1.02 18.64
C THR A 266 -14.21 1.58 18.58
N GLU A 267 -14.51 2.62 19.36
CA GLU A 267 -15.80 3.31 19.32
C GLU A 267 -16.11 3.91 17.93
N LEU A 268 -15.08 4.23 17.15
CA LEU A 268 -15.24 4.77 15.80
C LEU A 268 -15.53 3.68 14.74
N ASP A 269 -15.49 2.40 15.07
CA ASP A 269 -15.76 1.32 14.11
C ASP A 269 -17.20 1.34 13.56
N SER A 270 -18.14 1.89 14.31
CA SER A 270 -19.54 2.06 13.90
C SER A 270 -19.81 3.36 13.14
N ASP A 271 -18.87 4.28 13.08
CA ASP A 271 -19.04 5.51 12.29
C ASP A 271 -19.02 5.16 10.78
N PRO A 272 -20.04 5.54 9.99
CA PRO A 272 -20.09 5.21 8.56
C PRO A 272 -18.93 5.76 7.75
N ARG A 273 -18.27 6.82 8.24
CA ARG A 273 -17.07 7.41 7.63
C ARG A 273 -15.82 6.57 7.85
N ALA A 274 -15.80 5.63 8.81
CA ALA A 274 -14.71 4.72 9.07
C ALA A 274 -14.60 3.68 7.96
N ALA A 275 -13.64 3.88 7.05
CA ALA A 275 -13.47 3.06 5.84
C ALA A 275 -12.36 2.00 5.95
N TYR A 276 -11.57 1.97 7.01
CA TYR A 276 -10.34 1.15 7.09
C TYR A 276 -10.57 -0.37 6.96
N PHE A 277 -11.74 -0.92 7.30
CA PHE A 277 -12.04 -2.33 7.00
C PHE A 277 -12.56 -2.52 5.57
N ARG A 278 -13.28 -1.56 5.01
CA ARG A 278 -13.65 -1.57 3.58
C ARG A 278 -12.40 -1.41 2.71
N GLN A 279 -11.43 -0.59 3.12
CA GLN A 279 -10.10 -0.44 2.53
C GLN A 279 -9.38 -1.79 2.40
N MET A 280 -9.46 -2.68 3.39
CA MET A 280 -8.88 -4.03 3.29
C MET A 280 -9.56 -4.88 2.21
N ARG A 281 -10.89 -4.78 2.09
CA ARG A 281 -11.64 -5.46 1.02
C ARG A 281 -11.29 -4.91 -0.36
N TYR A 282 -11.22 -3.60 -0.50
CA TYR A 282 -10.80 -2.94 -1.73
C TYR A 282 -9.37 -3.31 -2.12
N GLY A 283 -8.50 -3.48 -1.13
CA GLY A 283 -7.15 -3.98 -1.34
C GLY A 283 -7.08 -5.37 -1.97
N LEU A 284 -8.01 -6.25 -1.64
CA LEU A 284 -8.13 -7.55 -2.30
C LEU A 284 -8.43 -7.38 -3.79
N HIS A 285 -9.39 -6.51 -4.16
CA HIS A 285 -9.78 -6.30 -5.56
C HIS A 285 -8.66 -5.69 -6.38
N VAL A 286 -7.92 -4.71 -5.84
CA VAL A 286 -6.76 -4.12 -6.52
C VAL A 286 -5.65 -5.15 -6.74
N ARG A 287 -5.38 -6.03 -5.77
CA ARG A 287 -4.39 -7.10 -5.92
C ARG A 287 -4.84 -8.16 -6.94
N MET A 288 -6.14 -8.48 -6.99
CA MET A 288 -6.70 -9.31 -8.06
C MET A 288 -6.46 -8.67 -9.43
N ALA A 289 -6.72 -7.37 -9.57
CA ALA A 289 -6.52 -6.63 -10.81
C ALA A 289 -5.05 -6.64 -11.26
N LEU A 290 -4.11 -6.40 -10.35
CA LEU A 290 -2.69 -6.44 -10.64
C LEU A 290 -2.27 -7.84 -11.13
N LEU A 291 -2.67 -8.91 -10.43
CA LEU A 291 -2.34 -10.28 -10.81
C LEU A 291 -2.93 -10.66 -12.18
N VAL A 292 -4.18 -10.29 -12.46
CA VAL A 292 -4.81 -10.54 -13.76
C VAL A 292 -4.11 -9.77 -14.87
N ALA A 293 -3.82 -8.48 -14.67
CA ALA A 293 -3.15 -7.65 -15.66
C ALA A 293 -1.74 -8.15 -16.02
N MET A 294 -1.06 -8.82 -15.08
CA MET A 294 0.30 -9.34 -15.26
C MET A 294 0.33 -10.80 -15.77
N LEU A 295 -0.64 -11.63 -15.42
CA LEU A 295 -0.56 -13.09 -15.59
C LEU A 295 -1.65 -13.69 -16.49
N ALA A 296 -2.78 -13.01 -16.68
CA ALA A 296 -3.87 -13.55 -17.46
C ALA A 296 -3.56 -13.49 -18.96
N ARG A 297 -4.07 -14.47 -19.71
CA ARG A 297 -4.04 -14.42 -21.16
C ARG A 297 -5.06 -13.38 -21.65
N PRO A 298 -4.78 -12.66 -22.74
CA PRO A 298 -5.75 -11.76 -23.34
C PRO A 298 -7.10 -12.45 -23.58
N GLY A 299 -8.21 -11.81 -23.17
CA GLY A 299 -9.57 -12.32 -23.39
C GLY A 299 -10.08 -13.35 -22.37
N THR A 300 -9.36 -13.61 -21.26
CA THR A 300 -9.79 -14.58 -20.23
C THR A 300 -10.57 -13.96 -19.06
N TYR A 301 -10.74 -12.63 -19.01
CA TYR A 301 -11.40 -11.89 -17.91
C TYR A 301 -12.41 -10.87 -18.42
#